data_f061bedcc6ef3e111260bf19a7b94dcf
#
_entry.id   f061bedcc6ef3e111260bf19a7b94dcf
#
_cell.length_a   1.000
_cell.length_b   1.000
_cell.length_c   1.000
_cell.angle_alpha   90.00
_cell.angle_beta   90.00
_cell.angle_gamma   90.00
#
_symmetry.space_group_name_H-M   'P 1'
#
loop_
_entity.id
_entity.type
_entity.pdbx_description
1 polymer ?
#
loop_
_entity_poly.entity_id
_entity_poly.type
_entity_poly.pdbx_seq_one_letter_code
_entity_poly.pdbx_strand_id
1 'polypeptide(L)' 'MAADATAKNQKAILANQAKVLANQKKIIANQGQIVANQKKILKKLR' A
#
# COMPACT_ATOMS: atom_id res chain seq x y z
N MET A 1 -4.24 33.52 1.90
CA MET A 1 -4.93 33.60 0.64
C MET A 1 -5.52 32.26 0.26
N ALA A 2 -6.74 32.26 -0.25
CA ALA A 2 -7.44 31.00 -0.54
C ALA A 2 -6.71 30.17 -1.60
N ALA A 3 -6.16 30.80 -2.63
CA ALA A 3 -5.48 30.09 -3.72
C ALA A 3 -4.24 29.33 -3.19
N ASP A 4 -3.47 30.00 -2.32
CA ASP A 4 -2.27 29.38 -1.76
C ASP A 4 -2.63 28.22 -0.85
N ALA A 5 -3.67 28.39 -0.04
CA ALA A 5 -4.13 27.34 0.84
C ALA A 5 -4.59 26.13 0.04
N THR A 6 -5.29 26.36 -1.07
CA THR A 6 -5.75 25.28 -1.94
C THR A 6 -4.58 24.54 -2.57
N ALA A 7 -3.57 25.27 -3.05
CA ALA A 7 -2.38 24.64 -3.64
C ALA A 7 -1.63 23.80 -2.64
N LYS A 8 -1.45 24.33 -1.42
CA LYS A 8 -0.80 23.58 -0.36
C LYS A 8 -1.57 22.33 0.01
N ASN A 9 -2.88 22.45 0.10
CA ASN A 9 -3.72 21.30 0.42
C ASN A 9 -3.64 20.23 -0.67
N GLN A 10 -3.63 20.64 -1.94
CA GLN A 10 -3.51 19.69 -3.04
C GLN A 10 -2.18 18.96 -3.01
N LYS A 11 -1.10 19.65 -2.71
CA LYS A 11 0.21 19.02 -2.59
C LYS A 11 0.22 18.00 -1.45
N ALA A 12 -0.38 18.36 -0.33
CA ALA A 12 -0.46 17.46 0.81
C ALA A 12 -1.28 16.22 0.47
N ILE A 13 -2.39 16.39 -0.23
CA ILE A 13 -3.24 15.29 -0.65
C ILE A 13 -2.48 14.36 -1.59
N LEU A 14 -1.79 14.93 -2.57
CA LEU A 14 -1.01 14.13 -3.52
C LEU A 14 0.09 13.33 -2.82
N ALA A 15 0.78 13.97 -1.87
CA ALA A 15 1.82 13.28 -1.10
C ALA A 15 1.24 12.14 -0.30
N ASN A 16 0.09 12.37 0.35
CA ASN A 16 -0.59 11.32 1.11
C ASN A 16 -1.04 10.17 0.21
N GLN A 17 -1.58 10.49 -0.97
CA GLN A 17 -2.00 9.46 -1.91
C GLN A 17 -0.82 8.60 -2.37
N ALA A 18 0.33 9.21 -2.59
CA ALA A 18 1.53 8.46 -2.97
C ALA A 18 1.94 7.50 -1.85
N LYS A 19 1.87 7.94 -0.60
CA LYS A 19 2.18 7.09 0.55
C LYS A 19 1.18 5.94 0.66
N VAL A 20 -0.09 6.22 0.46
CA VAL A 20 -1.12 5.19 0.51
C VAL A 20 -0.87 4.13 -0.57
N LEU A 21 -0.58 4.55 -1.79
CA LEU A 21 -0.28 3.62 -2.88
C LEU A 21 0.94 2.76 -2.56
N ALA A 22 1.99 3.36 -2.02
CA ALA A 22 3.18 2.62 -1.63
C ALA A 22 2.85 1.58 -0.56
N ASN A 23 2.04 1.95 0.43
CA ASN A 23 1.61 1.03 1.47
C ASN A 23 0.78 -0.11 0.91
N GLN A 24 -0.13 0.19 -0.02
CA GLN A 24 -0.95 -0.83 -0.65
C GLN A 24 -0.11 -1.84 -1.43
N LYS A 25 0.93 -1.37 -2.11
CA LYS A 25 1.83 -2.26 -2.81
C LYS A 25 2.54 -3.20 -1.84
N LYS A 26 2.97 -2.68 -0.70
CA LYS A 26 3.60 -3.50 0.34
C LYS A 26 2.63 -4.54 0.90
N ILE A 27 1.39 -4.15 1.12
CA ILE A 27 0.37 -5.06 1.61
C ILE A 27 0.13 -6.20 0.61
N ILE A 28 0.00 -5.87 -0.66
CA ILE A 28 -0.21 -6.87 -1.71
C ILE A 28 0.98 -7.83 -1.78
N ALA A 29 2.20 -7.31 -1.71
CA ALA A 29 3.39 -8.16 -1.72
C ALA A 29 3.40 -9.09 -0.51
N ASN A 30 3.05 -8.58 0.66
CA ASN A 30 2.96 -9.36 1.88
C ASN A 30 1.93 -10.48 1.74
N GLN A 31 0.76 -10.15 1.21
CA GLN A 31 -0.29 -11.15 1.01
C GLN A 31 0.16 -12.24 0.06
N GLY A 32 0.90 -11.87 -0.98
CA GLY A 32 1.46 -12.86 -1.89
C GLY A 32 2.39 -13.83 -1.19
N GLN A 33 3.24 -13.32 -0.28
CA GLN A 33 4.13 -14.17 0.49
C GLN A 33 3.36 -15.07 1.45
N ILE A 34 2.32 -14.54 2.06
CA ILE A 34 1.48 -15.32 2.97
C ILE A 34 0.83 -16.48 2.22
N VAL A 35 0.26 -16.21 1.06
CA VAL A 35 -0.36 -17.26 0.26
C VAL A 35 0.67 -18.31 -0.16
N ALA A 36 1.84 -17.88 -0.59
CA ALA A 36 2.90 -18.81 -0.97
C ALA A 36 3.31 -19.70 0.21
N ASN A 37 3.42 -19.10 1.40
CA ASN A 37 3.78 -19.85 2.60
C ASN A 37 2.69 -20.85 2.96
N GLN A 38 1.43 -20.46 2.84
CA GLN A 38 0.31 -21.36 3.12
C GLN A 38 0.31 -22.56 2.17
N LYS A 39 0.62 -22.34 0.91
CA LYS A 39 0.70 -23.44 -0.06
C LYS A 39 1.82 -24.41 0.31
N LYS A 40 2.96 -23.88 0.75
CA LYS A 40 4.08 -24.73 1.20
C LYS A 40 3.69 -25.56 2.41
N ILE A 41 3.00 -24.94 3.35
CA ILE A 41 2.54 -25.66 4.54
C ILE A 41 1.59 -26.77 4.18
N LEU A 42 0.62 -26.49 3.30
CA LEU A 42 -0.33 -27.51 2.87
C LEU A 42 0.36 -28.68 2.18
N LYS A 43 1.37 -28.41 1.36
CA LYS A 43 2.14 -29.48 0.73
C LYS A 43 2.84 -30.35 1.75
N LYS A 44 3.38 -29.77 2.80
CA LYS A 44 4.09 -30.52 3.84
C LYS A 44 3.15 -31.40 4.65
N LEU A 45 1.91 -30.95 4.81
CA LEU A 45 0.92 -31.71 5.57
C LEU A 45 0.35 -32.90 4.81
N ARG A 46 0.50 -32.87 3.50
CA ARG A 46 0.06 -33.99 2.66
C ARG A 46 1.19 -35.02 2.59
#